data_cab4047364f6f30a9d4dac90f0b22005
#
_entry.id   cab4047364f6f30a9d4dac90f0b22005
#
_cell.length_a   1.000
_cell.length_b   1.000
_cell.length_c   1.000
_cell.angle_alpha   90.00
_cell.angle_beta   90.00
_cell.angle_gamma   90.00
#
_symmetry.space_group_name_H-M   'P 1'
#
loop_
_entity.id
_entity.type
_entity.pdbx_description
1 polymer ?
#
loop_
_entity_poly.entity_id
_entity_poly.type
_entity_poly.pdbx_seq_one_letter_code
_entity_poly.pdbx_strand_id
1 'polypeptide(L)'
;LSINYRNTAQIVKFAWDFYQTHSSLKKKVVTREFEGEIIAPQSTRRRGVDPAILKAESFFKEAAIVAKQIRKLHEQMNIPLSEMLILYRVKRTYNMSYIDVLQRALKDEGLPFYWLTENSDSKRNFVKEQETVKISTIDSSKGLDFQAVFIVNVDNMPFALEEDKEREAALLYIGMNRAKEYLCLSYSGESEFTVYFDKILEERQTLRQTEKHSG
;
A
#
# COMPACT_ATOMS: atom_id res chain seq x y z
N LEU A 1 -21.06 10.50 -15.70
CA LEU A 1 -19.59 10.36 -15.57
C LEU A 1 -19.18 10.94 -14.24
N SER A 2 -19.01 10.09 -13.23
CA SER A 2 -18.49 10.54 -11.94
C SER A 2 -16.97 10.68 -12.04
N ILE A 3 -16.47 11.87 -11.75
CA ILE A 3 -15.03 12.14 -11.70
C ILE A 3 -14.51 11.65 -10.35
N ASN A 4 -13.46 10.85 -10.36
CA ASN A 4 -12.76 10.48 -9.14
C ASN A 4 -11.94 11.67 -8.64
N TYR A 5 -12.39 12.32 -7.57
CA TYR A 5 -11.67 13.44 -6.94
C TYR A 5 -10.77 12.97 -5.78
N ARG A 6 -10.80 11.68 -5.43
CA ARG A 6 -10.11 11.15 -4.24
C ARG A 6 -8.63 10.95 -4.45
N ASN A 7 -8.26 10.28 -5.55
CA ASN A 7 -6.91 9.82 -5.81
C ASN A 7 -6.24 10.68 -6.89
N THR A 8 -4.92 10.73 -6.87
CA THR A 8 -4.16 11.32 -7.99
C THR A 8 -4.18 10.43 -9.22
N ALA A 9 -3.97 11.01 -10.39
CA ALA A 9 -3.94 10.28 -11.67
C ALA A 9 -2.86 9.18 -11.66
N GLN A 10 -1.71 9.44 -11.06
CA GLN A 10 -0.60 8.50 -10.97
C GLN A 10 -0.98 7.27 -10.14
N ILE A 11 -1.64 7.44 -9.00
CA ILE A 11 -2.11 6.31 -8.17
C ILE A 11 -3.17 5.51 -8.91
N VAL A 12 -4.16 6.17 -9.50
CA VAL A 12 -5.24 5.52 -10.26
C VAL A 12 -4.68 4.65 -11.38
N LYS A 13 -3.77 5.22 -12.18
CA LYS A 13 -3.14 4.49 -13.28
C LYS A 13 -2.31 3.31 -12.81
N PHE A 14 -1.47 3.51 -11.80
CA PHE A 14 -0.61 2.48 -11.24
C PHE A 14 -1.42 1.29 -10.69
N ALA A 15 -2.45 1.57 -9.91
CA ALA A 15 -3.30 0.53 -9.33
C ALA A 15 -4.08 -0.24 -10.39
N TRP A 16 -4.62 0.46 -11.39
CA TRP A 16 -5.40 -0.17 -12.45
C TRP A 16 -4.53 -1.02 -13.39
N ASP A 17 -3.35 -0.55 -13.76
CA ASP A 17 -2.39 -1.31 -14.57
C ASP A 17 -2.00 -2.63 -13.88
N PHE A 18 -1.77 -2.59 -12.56
CA PHE A 18 -1.53 -3.80 -11.77
C PHE A 18 -2.74 -4.75 -11.82
N TYR A 19 -3.93 -4.25 -11.54
CA TYR A 19 -5.14 -5.06 -11.50
C TYR A 19 -5.45 -5.71 -12.84
N GLN A 20 -5.35 -4.97 -13.95
CA GLN A 20 -5.56 -5.51 -15.29
C GLN A 20 -4.57 -6.62 -15.65
N THR A 21 -3.33 -6.51 -15.20
CA THR A 21 -2.29 -7.51 -15.46
C THR A 21 -2.55 -8.82 -14.72
N HIS A 22 -3.10 -8.76 -13.49
CA HIS A 22 -3.25 -9.91 -12.60
C HIS A 22 -4.68 -10.43 -12.48
N SER A 23 -5.66 -9.75 -13.04
CA SER A 23 -7.04 -10.21 -13.07
C SER A 23 -7.40 -10.80 -14.43
N SER A 24 -8.20 -11.87 -14.42
CA SER A 24 -8.77 -12.43 -15.64
C SER A 24 -10.00 -11.58 -16.04
N LEU A 25 -9.84 -10.71 -17.02
CA LEU A 25 -10.93 -9.90 -17.57
C LEU A 25 -12.10 -10.74 -18.13
N LYS A 26 -11.89 -12.05 -18.31
CA LYS A 26 -12.92 -12.98 -18.81
C LYS A 26 -13.93 -13.38 -17.75
N LYS A 27 -13.58 -13.30 -16.47
CA LYS A 27 -14.52 -13.53 -15.36
C LYS A 27 -15.04 -12.19 -14.86
N LYS A 28 -16.17 -11.75 -15.39
CA LYS A 28 -16.95 -10.62 -14.86
C LYS A 28 -17.53 -10.86 -13.46
N VAL A 29 -16.97 -11.76 -12.70
CA VAL A 29 -17.42 -12.02 -11.34
C VAL A 29 -16.49 -11.28 -10.40
N VAL A 30 -16.70 -9.99 -10.31
CA VAL A 30 -16.36 -9.27 -9.06
C VAL A 30 -17.16 -10.02 -7.99
N THR A 31 -16.47 -10.68 -7.07
CA THR A 31 -17.15 -11.32 -5.95
C THR A 31 -18.00 -10.26 -5.25
N ARG A 32 -19.19 -10.63 -4.77
CA ARG A 32 -20.07 -9.69 -4.05
C ARG A 32 -19.36 -8.94 -2.93
N GLU A 33 -18.31 -9.54 -2.37
CA GLU A 33 -17.45 -8.96 -1.36
C GLU A 33 -16.79 -7.63 -1.79
N PHE A 34 -16.48 -7.49 -3.08
CA PHE A 34 -15.81 -6.30 -3.64
C PHE A 34 -16.71 -5.47 -4.55
N GLU A 35 -18.00 -5.75 -4.54
CA GLU A 35 -18.97 -5.00 -5.35
C GLU A 35 -18.90 -3.51 -4.98
N GLY A 36 -18.71 -2.68 -5.98
CA GLY A 36 -18.53 -1.23 -5.81
C GLY A 36 -17.09 -0.77 -5.49
N GLU A 37 -16.18 -1.67 -5.13
CA GLU A 37 -14.76 -1.32 -4.87
C GLU A 37 -13.89 -1.44 -6.13
N ILE A 38 -14.22 -2.36 -7.03
CA ILE A 38 -13.50 -2.57 -8.28
C ILE A 38 -14.25 -1.85 -9.41
N ILE A 39 -13.92 -0.60 -9.59
CA ILE A 39 -14.50 0.24 -10.64
C ILE A 39 -13.38 0.65 -11.60
N ALA A 40 -13.64 0.52 -12.90
CA ALA A 40 -12.69 1.04 -13.90
C ALA A 40 -12.41 2.52 -13.63
N PRO A 41 -11.15 2.94 -13.68
CA PRO A 41 -10.77 4.29 -13.31
C PRO A 41 -11.45 5.31 -14.20
N GLN A 42 -12.01 6.30 -13.57
CA GLN A 42 -12.50 7.49 -14.25
C GLN A 42 -11.41 8.53 -14.25
N SER A 43 -11.40 9.40 -15.22
CA SER A 43 -10.38 10.44 -15.29
C SER A 43 -10.39 11.28 -14.01
N THR A 44 -9.22 11.44 -13.42
CA THR A 44 -9.01 12.38 -12.33
C THR A 44 -8.16 13.54 -12.82
N ARG A 45 -8.48 14.75 -12.38
CA ARG A 45 -7.70 15.95 -12.67
C ARG A 45 -6.56 16.19 -11.68
N ARG A 46 -6.58 15.47 -10.55
CA ARG A 46 -5.53 15.59 -9.54
C ARG A 46 -4.26 14.90 -10.02
N ARG A 47 -3.16 15.64 -10.02
CA ARG A 47 -1.85 15.11 -10.31
C ARG A 47 -1.00 15.09 -9.04
N GLY A 48 -0.12 14.11 -8.93
CA GLY A 48 0.77 13.92 -7.80
C GLY A 48 2.07 13.28 -8.23
N VAL A 49 2.70 12.58 -7.31
CA VAL A 49 3.92 11.82 -7.56
C VAL A 49 3.61 10.36 -7.91
N ASP A 50 4.50 9.73 -8.64
CA ASP A 50 4.40 8.30 -8.89
C ASP A 50 4.47 7.50 -7.59
N PRO A 51 3.67 6.42 -7.46
CA PRO A 51 3.78 5.53 -6.33
C PRO A 51 5.22 5.04 -6.13
N ALA A 52 5.70 5.08 -4.89
CA ALA A 52 7.02 4.61 -4.53
C ALA A 52 7.02 3.08 -4.37
N ILE A 53 8.12 2.46 -4.79
CA ILE A 53 8.39 1.03 -4.57
C ILE A 53 9.70 0.95 -3.81
N LEU A 54 9.65 0.38 -2.61
CA LEU A 54 10.82 0.21 -1.74
C LEU A 54 11.14 -1.27 -1.61
N LYS A 55 12.33 -1.66 -2.02
CA LYS A 55 12.84 -3.02 -1.89
C LYS A 55 13.97 -3.06 -0.87
N ALA A 56 13.90 -4.00 0.07
CA ALA A 56 14.89 -4.18 1.12
C ALA A 56 15.40 -5.63 1.16
N GLU A 57 16.48 -5.88 1.85
CA GLU A 57 17.09 -7.21 1.98
C GLU A 57 16.35 -8.10 3.00
N SER A 58 15.68 -7.49 3.97
CA SER A 58 14.92 -8.16 5.03
C SER A 58 13.74 -7.33 5.45
N PHE A 59 12.77 -7.97 6.12
CA PHE A 59 11.63 -7.23 6.66
C PHE A 59 12.02 -6.24 7.76
N PHE A 60 13.06 -6.54 8.53
CA PHE A 60 13.60 -5.58 9.51
C PHE A 60 14.07 -4.29 8.84
N LYS A 61 14.80 -4.39 7.74
CA LYS A 61 15.24 -3.24 6.96
C LYS A 61 14.08 -2.54 6.24
N GLU A 62 13.14 -3.32 5.71
CA GLU A 62 11.92 -2.79 5.08
C GLU A 62 11.13 -1.93 6.06
N ALA A 63 10.84 -2.44 7.26
CA ALA A 63 10.11 -1.72 8.29
C ALA A 63 10.84 -0.44 8.72
N ALA A 64 12.17 -0.49 8.86
CA ALA A 64 12.97 0.67 9.20
C ALA A 64 12.91 1.75 8.11
N ILE A 65 12.98 1.38 6.84
CA ILE A 65 12.89 2.30 5.70
C ILE A 65 11.49 2.93 5.65
N VAL A 66 10.43 2.14 5.84
CA VAL A 66 9.05 2.63 5.87
C VAL A 66 8.85 3.63 7.01
N ALA A 67 9.32 3.32 8.21
CA ALA A 67 9.22 4.24 9.35
C ALA A 67 9.95 5.57 9.09
N LYS A 68 11.13 5.53 8.51
CA LYS A 68 11.88 6.74 8.11
C LYS A 68 11.15 7.54 7.04
N GLN A 69 10.54 6.88 6.07
CA GLN A 69 9.77 7.54 5.04
C GLN A 69 8.52 8.22 5.60
N ILE A 70 7.84 7.60 6.55
CA ILE A 70 6.71 8.20 7.28
C ILE A 70 7.15 9.46 8.02
N ARG A 71 8.24 9.37 8.77
CA ARG A 71 8.81 10.52 9.47
C ARG A 71 9.16 11.66 8.53
N LYS A 72 9.79 11.35 7.40
CA LYS A 72 10.14 12.32 6.37
C LYS A 72 8.91 13.03 5.79
N LEU A 73 7.85 12.29 5.45
CA LEU A 73 6.62 12.89 4.95
C LEU A 73 5.96 13.78 6.01
N HIS A 74 5.98 13.35 7.26
CA HIS A 74 5.43 14.13 8.37
C HIS A 74 6.21 15.43 8.61
N GLU A 75 7.54 15.36 8.71
CA GLU A 75 8.38 16.51 9.05
C GLU A 75 8.62 17.45 7.87
N GLN A 76 8.80 16.94 6.66
CA GLN A 76 9.16 17.73 5.48
C GLN A 76 7.97 18.14 4.61
N MET A 77 6.93 17.31 4.55
CA MET A 77 5.76 17.53 3.72
C MET A 77 4.53 17.94 4.53
N ASN A 78 4.67 18.06 5.84
CA ASN A 78 3.60 18.45 6.77
C ASN A 78 2.35 17.56 6.70
N ILE A 79 2.53 16.27 6.40
CA ILE A 79 1.43 15.33 6.41
C ILE A 79 1.15 14.91 7.85
N PRO A 80 -0.06 15.10 8.37
CA PRO A 80 -0.41 14.67 9.72
C PRO A 80 -0.23 13.15 9.88
N LEU A 81 0.22 12.69 11.03
CA LEU A 81 0.31 11.26 11.31
C LEU A 81 -1.07 10.58 11.25
N SER A 82 -2.13 11.31 11.60
CA SER A 82 -3.52 10.86 11.47
C SER A 82 -3.95 10.54 10.03
N GLU A 83 -3.24 11.07 9.03
CA GLU A 83 -3.46 10.84 7.59
C GLU A 83 -2.51 9.81 7.00
N MET A 84 -1.85 9.01 7.83
CA MET A 84 -0.94 7.94 7.42
C MET A 84 -1.46 6.56 7.81
N LEU A 85 -1.50 5.66 6.85
CA LEU A 85 -2.00 4.29 7.01
C LEU A 85 -0.95 3.29 6.54
N ILE A 86 -0.68 2.30 7.37
CA ILE A 86 0.10 1.12 6.98
C ILE A 86 -0.85 -0.06 6.83
N LEU A 87 -0.80 -0.69 5.67
CA LEU A 87 -1.59 -1.87 5.34
C LEU A 87 -0.70 -3.11 5.25
N TYR A 88 -1.18 -4.22 5.77
CA TYR A 88 -0.53 -5.52 5.68
C TYR A 88 -1.55 -6.61 5.33
N ARG A 89 -1.05 -7.69 4.70
CA ARG A 89 -1.88 -8.87 4.36
C ARG A 89 -1.76 -9.96 5.41
N VAL A 90 -0.55 -10.22 5.89
CA VAL A 90 -0.22 -11.30 6.82
C VAL A 90 0.39 -10.73 8.09
N LYS A 91 -0.20 -11.08 9.23
CA LYS A 91 0.22 -10.59 10.55
C LYS A 91 1.56 -11.19 10.99
N ARG A 92 1.73 -12.49 10.76
CA ARG A 92 2.90 -13.25 11.20
C ARG A 92 3.10 -14.52 10.38
N THR A 93 4.32 -15.00 10.38
CA THR A 93 4.68 -16.37 10.00
C THR A 93 5.07 -17.16 11.26
N TYR A 94 5.47 -18.42 11.07
CA TYR A 94 5.97 -19.24 12.17
C TYR A 94 7.17 -18.61 12.89
N ASN A 95 8.04 -17.94 12.14
CA ASN A 95 9.32 -17.43 12.65
C ASN A 95 9.31 -15.93 12.95
N MET A 96 8.29 -15.17 12.54
CA MET A 96 8.32 -13.71 12.64
C MET A 96 6.93 -13.12 12.81
N SER A 97 6.79 -12.22 13.78
CA SER A 97 5.66 -11.29 13.86
C SER A 97 6.00 -10.02 13.11
N TYR A 98 5.42 -9.84 11.94
CA TYR A 98 5.62 -8.64 11.12
C TYR A 98 5.15 -7.37 11.83
N ILE A 99 4.06 -7.47 12.58
CA ILE A 99 3.51 -6.33 13.30
C ILE A 99 4.45 -5.88 14.42
N ASP A 100 5.04 -6.81 15.18
CA ASP A 100 5.99 -6.46 16.25
C ASP A 100 7.22 -5.74 15.69
N VAL A 101 7.76 -6.22 14.55
CA VAL A 101 8.89 -5.58 13.86
C VAL A 101 8.51 -4.17 13.40
N LEU A 102 7.33 -4.03 12.80
CA LEU A 102 6.83 -2.75 12.31
C LEU A 102 6.62 -1.74 13.44
N GLN A 103 5.98 -2.16 14.52
CA GLN A 103 5.75 -1.32 15.70
C GLN A 103 7.07 -0.87 16.33
N ARG A 104 8.05 -1.76 16.39
CA ARG A 104 9.38 -1.41 16.90
C ARG A 104 10.06 -0.36 16.02
N ALA A 105 10.01 -0.53 14.71
CA ALA A 105 10.55 0.44 13.77
C ALA A 105 9.91 1.84 13.92
N LEU A 106 8.59 1.88 14.11
CA LEU A 106 7.87 3.13 14.36
C LEU A 106 8.29 3.77 15.70
N LYS A 107 8.43 2.97 16.76
CA LYS A 107 8.92 3.46 18.07
C LYS A 107 10.33 4.02 17.97
N ASP A 108 11.23 3.36 17.25
CA ASP A 108 12.61 3.79 17.06
C ASP A 108 12.69 5.16 16.36
N GLU A 109 11.71 5.49 15.52
CA GLU A 109 11.58 6.80 14.87
C GLU A 109 10.73 7.80 15.67
N GLY A 110 10.28 7.44 16.87
CA GLY A 110 9.45 8.30 17.72
C GLY A 110 8.04 8.53 17.18
N LEU A 111 7.52 7.62 16.37
CA LEU A 111 6.21 7.72 15.74
C LEU A 111 5.14 6.98 16.54
N PRO A 112 4.15 7.68 17.12
CA PRO A 112 3.02 7.03 17.75
C PRO A 112 2.15 6.34 16.70
N PHE A 113 1.63 5.18 17.04
CA PHE A 113 0.80 4.38 16.14
C PHE A 113 -0.43 3.82 16.85
N TYR A 114 -1.42 3.43 16.06
CA TYR A 114 -2.62 2.75 16.50
C TYR A 114 -2.88 1.53 15.61
N TRP A 115 -2.85 0.34 16.21
CA TRP A 115 -3.14 -0.90 15.50
C TRP A 115 -4.64 -1.19 15.52
N LEU A 116 -5.31 -0.76 14.47
CA LEU A 116 -6.76 -0.80 14.30
C LEU A 116 -7.32 -2.24 14.30
N THR A 117 -6.58 -3.17 13.73
CA THR A 117 -7.00 -4.57 13.57
C THR A 117 -6.34 -5.52 14.57
N GLU A 118 -5.88 -5.01 15.70
CA GLU A 118 -5.35 -5.83 16.79
C GLU A 118 -6.43 -6.78 17.33
N ASN A 119 -7.60 -6.23 17.61
CA ASN A 119 -8.78 -6.93 18.11
C ASN A 119 -10.07 -6.14 17.82
N SER A 120 -11.22 -6.70 18.21
CA SER A 120 -12.52 -6.06 18.00
C SER A 120 -12.69 -4.73 18.75
N ASP A 121 -12.10 -4.63 19.95
CA ASP A 121 -12.17 -3.39 20.74
C ASP A 121 -11.34 -2.27 20.12
N SER A 122 -10.16 -2.60 19.60
CA SER A 122 -9.33 -1.65 18.86
C SER A 122 -10.07 -1.09 17.65
N LYS A 123 -10.81 -1.93 16.94
CA LYS A 123 -11.59 -1.53 15.78
C LYS A 123 -12.77 -0.62 16.17
N ARG A 124 -13.46 -0.91 17.27
CA ARG A 124 -14.58 -0.08 17.78
C ARG A 124 -14.12 1.26 18.32
N ASN A 125 -12.97 1.30 18.96
CA ASN A 125 -12.41 2.50 19.59
C ASN A 125 -11.54 3.34 18.64
N PHE A 126 -11.54 3.01 17.36
CA PHE A 126 -10.79 3.72 16.35
C PHE A 126 -11.29 5.17 16.18
N VAL A 127 -10.36 6.11 16.31
CA VAL A 127 -10.58 7.53 16.03
C VAL A 127 -9.53 7.99 15.01
N LYS A 128 -9.97 8.30 13.80
CA LYS A 128 -9.07 8.65 12.70
C LYS A 128 -8.25 9.91 13.01
N GLU A 129 -8.83 10.88 13.66
CA GLU A 129 -8.24 12.19 13.92
C GLU A 129 -7.13 12.18 14.97
N GLN A 130 -6.96 11.12 15.73
CA GLN A 130 -5.83 10.99 16.63
C GLN A 130 -4.50 11.01 15.87
N GLU A 131 -3.54 11.78 16.38
CA GLU A 131 -2.19 11.92 15.80
C GLU A 131 -1.33 10.65 15.98
N THR A 132 -1.78 9.59 15.34
CA THR A 132 -1.10 8.29 15.29
C THR A 132 -1.11 7.74 13.87
N VAL A 133 -0.03 7.07 13.50
CA VAL A 133 0.01 6.25 12.28
C VAL A 133 -0.93 5.05 12.48
N LYS A 134 -1.84 4.84 11.54
CA LYS A 134 -2.79 3.71 11.64
C LYS A 134 -2.19 2.46 10.99
N ILE A 135 -2.40 1.31 11.62
CA ILE A 135 -1.99 0.00 11.10
C ILE A 135 -3.24 -0.86 10.97
N SER A 136 -3.48 -1.41 9.79
CA SER A 136 -4.68 -2.20 9.49
C SER A 136 -4.38 -3.32 8.49
N THR A 137 -5.18 -4.37 8.54
CA THR A 137 -5.23 -5.31 7.43
C THR A 137 -5.82 -4.63 6.19
N ILE A 138 -5.46 -5.13 5.01
CA ILE A 138 -6.04 -4.62 3.75
C ILE A 138 -7.56 -4.84 3.74
N ASP A 139 -8.03 -6.01 4.18
CA ASP A 139 -9.46 -6.33 4.24
C ASP A 139 -10.27 -5.31 5.05
N SER A 140 -9.74 -4.85 6.16
CA SER A 140 -10.41 -3.89 7.05
C SER A 140 -10.30 -2.44 6.61
N SER A 141 -9.57 -2.16 5.53
CA SER A 141 -9.34 -0.80 5.04
C SER A 141 -10.45 -0.27 4.12
N LYS A 142 -11.45 -1.08 3.79
CA LYS A 142 -12.57 -0.65 2.96
C LYS A 142 -13.23 0.61 3.51
N GLY A 143 -13.48 1.56 2.64
CA GLY A 143 -14.10 2.83 3.00
C GLY A 143 -13.21 3.81 3.75
N LEU A 144 -11.95 3.45 4.04
CA LEU A 144 -10.97 4.33 4.67
C LEU A 144 -10.13 5.02 3.60
N ASP A 145 -10.02 6.34 3.68
CA ASP A 145 -9.17 7.14 2.80
C ASP A 145 -8.14 7.89 3.64
N PHE A 146 -6.87 7.80 3.23
CA PHE A 146 -5.74 8.44 3.89
C PHE A 146 -4.89 9.20 2.86
N GLN A 147 -4.28 10.28 3.28
CA GLN A 147 -3.40 11.07 2.43
C GLN A 147 -2.19 10.26 1.95
N ALA A 148 -1.57 9.48 2.85
CA ALA A 148 -0.45 8.61 2.57
C ALA A 148 -0.73 7.18 3.02
N VAL A 149 -0.52 6.20 2.14
CA VAL A 149 -0.70 4.77 2.42
C VAL A 149 0.58 4.01 2.08
N PHE A 150 0.97 3.16 3.01
CA PHE A 150 2.14 2.28 2.92
C PHE A 150 1.64 0.84 2.96
N ILE A 151 1.78 0.10 1.87
CA ILE A 151 1.47 -1.32 1.83
C ILE A 151 2.77 -2.08 1.99
N VAL A 152 2.94 -2.73 3.14
CA VAL A 152 4.18 -3.41 3.52
C VAL A 152 4.08 -4.91 3.26
N ASN A 153 5.24 -5.53 3.12
CA ASN A 153 5.36 -6.98 3.01
C ASN A 153 4.57 -7.56 1.82
N VAL A 154 4.63 -6.87 0.68
CA VAL A 154 3.90 -7.23 -0.54
C VAL A 154 4.34 -8.59 -1.09
N ASP A 155 5.52 -9.08 -0.71
CA ASP A 155 5.99 -10.42 -1.04
C ASP A 155 5.18 -11.55 -0.40
N ASN A 156 4.31 -11.25 0.60
CA ASN A 156 3.31 -12.19 1.09
C ASN A 156 2.03 -12.24 0.22
N MET A 157 2.02 -11.52 -0.89
CA MET A 157 0.90 -11.53 -1.83
C MET A 157 1.35 -11.98 -3.23
N PRO A 158 0.60 -12.86 -3.88
CA PRO A 158 -0.62 -13.51 -3.41
C PRO A 158 -0.36 -14.43 -2.21
N PHE A 159 -1.27 -14.41 -1.23
CA PHE A 159 -1.11 -15.22 -0.02
C PHE A 159 -1.15 -16.71 -0.36
N ALA A 160 -0.15 -17.46 0.11
CA ALA A 160 0.06 -18.85 -0.31
C ALA A 160 -1.09 -19.82 0.02
N LEU A 161 -1.86 -19.52 1.07
CA LEU A 161 -3.02 -20.33 1.47
C LEU A 161 -4.33 -19.85 0.81
N GLU A 162 -4.30 -18.79 0.03
CA GLU A 162 -5.46 -18.32 -0.72
C GLU A 162 -5.43 -18.97 -2.12
N GLU A 163 -6.46 -19.73 -2.43
CA GLU A 163 -6.58 -20.41 -3.72
C GLU A 163 -6.93 -19.44 -4.86
N ASP A 164 -7.62 -18.34 -4.53
CA ASP A 164 -8.08 -17.35 -5.49
C ASP A 164 -7.08 -16.19 -5.60
N LYS A 165 -6.16 -16.30 -6.56
CA LYS A 165 -5.18 -15.26 -6.86
C LYS A 165 -5.82 -13.96 -7.37
N GLU A 166 -6.98 -14.05 -8.02
CA GLU A 166 -7.70 -12.86 -8.47
C GLU A 166 -8.24 -12.06 -7.29
N ARG A 167 -8.66 -12.76 -6.23
CA ARG A 167 -9.05 -12.12 -4.97
C ARG A 167 -7.88 -11.37 -4.34
N GLU A 168 -6.69 -11.96 -4.35
CA GLU A 168 -5.47 -11.31 -3.85
C GLU A 168 -5.09 -10.06 -4.67
N ALA A 169 -5.22 -10.12 -5.99
CA ALA A 169 -5.01 -8.96 -6.85
C ALA A 169 -6.05 -7.86 -6.58
N ALA A 170 -7.31 -8.24 -6.39
CA ALA A 170 -8.38 -7.31 -6.02
C ALA A 170 -8.11 -6.64 -4.67
N LEU A 171 -7.66 -7.40 -3.66
CA LEU A 171 -7.30 -6.86 -2.35
C LEU A 171 -6.18 -5.82 -2.46
N LEU A 172 -5.10 -6.14 -3.17
CA LEU A 172 -3.99 -5.19 -3.33
C LEU A 172 -4.44 -3.93 -4.08
N TYR A 173 -5.24 -4.08 -5.11
CA TYR A 173 -5.87 -2.96 -5.82
C TYR A 173 -6.69 -2.06 -4.89
N ILE A 174 -7.53 -2.65 -4.05
CA ILE A 174 -8.34 -1.93 -3.06
C ILE A 174 -7.43 -1.18 -2.08
N GLY A 175 -6.39 -1.83 -1.58
CA GLY A 175 -5.42 -1.21 -0.68
C GLY A 175 -4.73 0.01 -1.31
N MET A 176 -4.31 -0.09 -2.57
CA MET A 176 -3.70 1.02 -3.30
C MET A 176 -4.64 2.22 -3.41
N ASN A 177 -5.93 1.99 -3.62
CA ASN A 177 -6.93 3.04 -3.75
C ASN A 177 -7.33 3.72 -2.43
N ARG A 178 -6.80 3.27 -1.30
CA ARG A 178 -6.92 3.99 -0.02
C ARG A 178 -6.05 5.25 0.03
N ALA A 179 -5.05 5.37 -0.85
CA ALA A 179 -4.15 6.50 -0.92
C ALA A 179 -4.74 7.64 -1.74
N LYS A 180 -4.82 8.83 -1.16
CA LYS A 180 -5.25 10.04 -1.87
C LYS A 180 -4.10 10.69 -2.66
N GLU A 181 -2.91 10.79 -2.07
CA GLU A 181 -1.79 11.55 -2.62
C GLU A 181 -0.49 10.75 -2.70
N TYR A 182 -0.19 9.94 -1.68
CA TYR A 182 1.07 9.20 -1.60
C TYR A 182 0.78 7.72 -1.39
N LEU A 183 1.31 6.91 -2.29
CA LEU A 183 1.28 5.45 -2.19
C LEU A 183 2.71 4.92 -2.19
N CYS A 184 3.01 4.06 -1.25
CA CYS A 184 4.28 3.35 -1.15
C CYS A 184 4.01 1.86 -1.00
N LEU A 185 4.65 1.05 -1.85
CA LEU A 185 4.69 -0.40 -1.72
C LEU A 185 6.07 -0.80 -1.26
N SER A 186 6.15 -1.75 -0.33
CA SER A 186 7.44 -2.27 0.12
C SER A 186 7.45 -3.78 0.23
N TYR A 187 8.60 -4.36 -0.01
CA TYR A 187 8.83 -5.81 0.09
C TYR A 187 10.29 -6.14 0.29
N SER A 188 10.55 -7.32 0.82
CA SER A 188 11.91 -7.83 1.05
C SER A 188 12.11 -9.26 0.51
N GLY A 189 11.06 -9.93 0.11
CA GLY A 189 11.08 -11.25 -0.50
C GLY A 189 10.58 -11.22 -1.93
N GLU A 190 10.34 -12.40 -2.49
CA GLU A 190 9.89 -12.59 -3.87
C GLU A 190 8.53 -13.25 -3.91
N SER A 191 7.66 -12.76 -4.79
CA SER A 191 6.36 -13.34 -5.11
C SER A 191 5.99 -13.00 -6.55
N GLU A 192 4.88 -13.55 -7.04
CA GLU A 192 4.34 -13.20 -8.35
C GLU A 192 4.10 -11.69 -8.49
N PHE A 193 3.59 -11.03 -7.45
CA PHE A 193 3.34 -9.59 -7.49
C PHE A 193 4.62 -8.78 -7.39
N THR A 194 5.60 -9.19 -6.58
CA THR A 194 6.86 -8.44 -6.49
C THR A 194 7.68 -8.52 -7.77
N VAL A 195 7.60 -9.60 -8.52
CA VAL A 195 8.22 -9.69 -9.85
C VAL A 195 7.68 -8.63 -10.79
N TYR A 196 6.39 -8.36 -10.75
CA TYR A 196 5.78 -7.27 -11.51
C TYR A 196 6.34 -5.89 -11.10
N PHE A 197 6.45 -5.63 -9.80
CA PHE A 197 6.99 -4.36 -9.30
C PHE A 197 8.50 -4.21 -9.53
N ASP A 198 9.25 -5.31 -9.51
CA ASP A 198 10.67 -5.31 -9.87
C ASP A 198 10.90 -4.80 -11.30
N LYS A 199 10.05 -5.18 -12.24
CA LYS A 199 10.13 -4.67 -13.63
C LYS A 199 9.92 -3.16 -13.70
N ILE A 200 8.98 -2.63 -12.92
CA ILE A 200 8.75 -1.18 -12.86
C ILE A 200 9.98 -0.47 -12.29
N LEU A 201 10.61 -1.02 -11.24
CA LEU A 201 11.84 -0.48 -10.69
C LEU A 201 12.99 -0.46 -11.70
N GLU A 202 13.18 -1.52 -12.46
CA GLU A 202 14.18 -1.62 -13.52
C GLU A 202 13.94 -0.56 -14.62
N GLU A 203 12.71 -0.41 -15.07
CA GLU A 203 12.33 0.59 -16.06
C GLU A 203 12.64 2.02 -15.57
N ARG A 204 12.29 2.32 -14.32
CA ARG A 204 12.58 3.62 -13.69
C ARG A 204 14.08 3.91 -13.58
N GLN A 205 14.89 2.89 -13.26
CA GLN A 205 16.34 3.03 -13.20
C GLN A 205 16.94 3.30 -14.58
N THR A 206 16.46 2.62 -15.61
CA THR A 206 16.91 2.82 -17.00
C THR A 206 16.61 4.23 -17.48
N LEU A 207 15.41 4.74 -17.23
CA LEU A 207 15.02 6.11 -17.60
C LEU A 207 15.93 7.17 -16.93
N ARG A 208 16.21 7.01 -15.64
CA ARG A 208 17.12 7.92 -14.90
C ARG A 208 18.53 7.92 -15.45
N GLN A 209 19.04 6.78 -15.91
CA GLN A 209 20.35 6.68 -16.54
C GLN A 209 20.38 7.38 -17.89
N THR A 210 19.34 7.23 -18.68
CA THR A 210 19.22 7.89 -20.02
C THR A 210 19.18 9.39 -19.85
N GLU A 211 18.42 9.93 -18.91
CA GLU A 211 18.33 11.36 -18.64
C GLU A 211 19.68 11.95 -18.20
N LYS A 212 20.47 11.22 -17.41
CA LYS A 212 21.81 11.66 -16.98
C LYS A 212 22.86 11.69 -18.11
N HIS A 213 22.66 10.94 -19.18
CA HIS A 213 23.57 10.89 -20.33
C HIS A 213 23.18 11.87 -21.44
N SER A 214 21.99 12.44 -21.37
CA SER A 214 21.45 13.37 -22.37
C SER A 214 21.57 14.85 -21.95
N GLY A 215 22.08 15.14 -20.76
CA GLY A 215 22.33 16.47 -20.23
C GLY A 215 23.82 16.70 -19.97
#